data_42e1bbb72a21a6d6515ccc952f76c45d
#
_entry.id   42e1bbb72a21a6d6515ccc952f76c45d
#
_cell.length_a   1.000
_cell.length_b   1.000
_cell.length_c   1.000
_cell.angle_alpha   90.00
_cell.angle_beta   90.00
_cell.angle_gamma   90.00
#
_symmetry.space_group_name_H-M   'P 1'
#
loop_
_entity.id
_entity.type
_entity.pdbx_description
1 polymer ?
#
loop_
_entity_poly.entity_id
_entity_poly.type
_entity_poly.pdbx_seq_one_letter_code
_entity_poly.pdbx_strand_id
1 'polypeptide(L)'
;MANELDLQTLSPAKRALYELRAARARIEALERVQHEPIALIGMGLRFPGGASDPASLWRVLSEGQDTITEIPADRWDIEQYFDADPETPGKMYTKHGAFLDNVDGFDARFFGISPREATTMDPQQRLLLEVAWEALEHAGERPEQGRSATGVFVALSNSDYGRLVMGQQDEIDVYSSTGSNFSVAAGRLSYFLGLSGPSMVVDSACSGSLVAVHLACQSLRAGECRVALAGGVNLILTPEININFSKARMMAKD
;
A
#
# COMPACT_ATOMS: atom_id res chain seq x y z
N MET A 1 -21.45 26.13 36.30
CA MET A 1 -21.60 27.45 35.61
C MET A 1 -20.26 28.17 35.78
N ALA A 2 -19.40 28.13 34.81
CA ALA A 2 -18.13 28.84 34.82
C ALA A 2 -18.41 30.31 34.53
N ASN A 3 -17.98 31.22 35.44
CA ASN A 3 -18.08 32.67 35.30
C ASN A 3 -17.31 33.07 34.02
N GLU A 4 -18.00 33.44 32.94
CA GLU A 4 -17.38 34.11 31.80
C GLU A 4 -16.78 35.43 32.32
N LEU A 5 -15.45 35.49 32.38
CA LEU A 5 -14.70 36.70 32.73
C LEU A 5 -15.05 37.74 31.65
N ASP A 6 -15.74 38.83 32.09
CA ASP A 6 -16.02 39.94 31.19
C ASP A 6 -14.71 40.68 30.86
N LEU A 7 -14.15 40.32 29.72
CA LEU A 7 -12.87 40.85 29.21
C LEU A 7 -12.91 42.36 29.01
N GLN A 8 -14.10 42.98 28.95
CA GLN A 8 -14.25 44.43 28.79
C GLN A 8 -13.96 45.18 30.08
N THR A 9 -14.05 44.54 31.25
CA THR A 9 -13.77 45.14 32.55
C THR A 9 -12.29 45.14 32.95
N LEU A 10 -11.45 44.44 32.18
CA LEU A 10 -10.03 44.31 32.43
C LEU A 10 -9.24 45.51 31.88
N SER A 11 -8.16 45.93 32.60
CA SER A 11 -7.22 46.90 32.04
C SER A 11 -6.57 46.37 30.74
N PRO A 12 -6.17 47.26 29.79
CA PRO A 12 -5.57 46.86 28.53
C PRO A 12 -4.41 45.86 28.66
N ALA A 13 -3.55 46.03 29.65
CA ALA A 13 -2.44 45.12 29.91
C ALA A 13 -2.90 43.72 30.39
N LYS A 14 -3.92 43.67 31.25
CA LYS A 14 -4.48 42.39 31.72
C LYS A 14 -5.20 41.65 30.59
N ARG A 15 -5.90 42.38 29.72
CA ARG A 15 -6.57 41.83 28.54
C ARG A 15 -5.55 41.27 27.57
N ALA A 16 -4.48 42.01 27.24
CA ALA A 16 -3.40 41.54 26.39
C ALA A 16 -2.72 40.26 26.95
N LEU A 17 -2.47 40.23 28.27
CA LEU A 17 -1.91 39.03 28.91
C LEU A 17 -2.84 37.81 28.83
N TYR A 18 -4.14 38.01 28.99
CA TYR A 18 -5.13 36.96 28.86
C TYR A 18 -5.17 36.41 27.43
N GLU A 19 -5.23 37.30 26.43
CA GLU A 19 -5.22 36.93 25.01
C GLU A 19 -3.93 36.21 24.62
N LEU A 20 -2.77 36.67 25.13
CA LEU A 20 -1.48 36.01 24.91
C LEU A 20 -1.45 34.57 25.48
N ARG A 21 -1.97 34.39 26.71
CA ARG A 21 -2.06 33.06 27.33
C ARG A 21 -3.00 32.15 26.57
N ALA A 22 -4.14 32.68 26.13
CA ALA A 22 -5.11 31.92 25.32
C ALA A 22 -4.51 31.51 23.96
N ALA A 23 -3.80 32.42 23.27
CA ALA A 23 -3.11 32.15 22.04
C ALA A 23 -2.00 31.10 22.23
N ARG A 24 -1.21 31.21 23.28
CA ARG A 24 -0.16 30.23 23.60
C ARG A 24 -0.73 28.84 23.88
N ALA A 25 -1.78 28.75 24.69
CA ALA A 25 -2.47 27.48 24.94
C ALA A 25 -3.04 26.85 23.65
N ARG A 26 -3.53 27.69 22.73
CA ARG A 26 -4.02 27.21 21.41
C ARG A 26 -2.88 26.71 20.52
N ILE A 27 -1.74 27.39 20.50
CA ILE A 27 -0.53 26.95 19.78
C ILE A 27 -0.05 25.62 20.36
N GLU A 28 0.09 25.49 21.68
CA GLU A 28 0.50 24.27 22.34
C GLU A 28 -0.47 23.10 22.07
N ALA A 29 -1.77 23.38 21.99
CA ALA A 29 -2.78 22.37 21.60
C ALA A 29 -2.65 21.93 20.15
N LEU A 30 -2.42 22.85 19.22
CA LEU A 30 -2.21 22.54 17.79
C LEU A 30 -0.91 21.77 17.56
N GLU A 31 0.18 22.17 18.21
CA GLU A 31 1.45 21.44 18.15
C GLU A 31 1.32 20.03 18.71
N ARG A 32 0.54 19.84 19.77
CA ARG A 32 0.27 18.53 20.36
C ARG A 32 -0.45 17.61 19.38
N VAL A 33 -1.46 18.11 18.66
CA VAL A 33 -2.17 17.34 17.62
C VAL A 33 -1.24 16.92 16.49
N GLN A 34 -0.32 17.80 16.09
CA GLN A 34 0.66 17.47 15.03
C GLN A 34 1.64 16.35 15.41
N HIS A 35 1.89 16.15 16.71
CA HIS A 35 2.84 15.17 17.24
C HIS A 35 2.16 14.02 17.98
N GLU A 36 0.82 13.94 17.91
CA GLU A 36 0.08 12.86 18.57
C GLU A 36 0.53 11.49 18.00
N PRO A 37 0.86 10.54 18.89
CA PRO A 37 1.20 9.18 18.48
C PRO A 37 0.02 8.52 17.77
N ILE A 38 0.30 7.81 16.67
CA ILE A 38 -0.68 7.05 15.92
C ILE A 38 -0.46 5.57 16.20
N ALA A 39 -1.51 4.88 16.65
CA ALA A 39 -1.45 3.46 16.93
C ALA A 39 -1.45 2.63 15.64
N LEU A 40 -0.55 1.67 15.54
CA LEU A 40 -0.65 0.58 14.58
C LEU A 40 -1.51 -0.52 15.21
N ILE A 41 -2.74 -0.70 14.74
CA ILE A 41 -3.74 -1.57 15.36
C ILE A 41 -3.89 -2.91 14.65
N GLY A 42 -3.47 -3.03 13.40
CA GLY A 42 -3.53 -4.28 12.64
C GLY A 42 -2.51 -4.35 11.53
N MET A 43 -2.16 -5.55 11.14
CA MET A 43 -1.24 -5.85 10.04
C MET A 43 -1.73 -7.07 9.27
N GLY A 44 -1.69 -6.98 7.94
CA GLY A 44 -1.80 -8.09 6.99
C GLY A 44 -0.62 -8.04 6.03
N LEU A 45 -0.08 -9.16 5.63
CA LEU A 45 1.13 -9.18 4.82
C LEU A 45 1.32 -10.48 4.01
N ARG A 46 2.08 -10.33 2.93
CA ARG A 46 2.65 -11.45 2.15
C ARG A 46 4.07 -11.06 1.78
N PHE A 47 5.05 -11.83 2.23
CA PHE A 47 6.46 -11.65 1.89
C PHE A 47 7.07 -12.98 1.45
N PRO A 48 8.17 -12.94 0.68
CA PRO A 48 8.93 -14.14 0.33
C PRO A 48 9.35 -14.94 1.55
N GLY A 49 9.65 -16.23 1.35
CA GLY A 49 10.00 -17.13 2.45
C GLY A 49 8.79 -17.63 3.27
N GLY A 50 7.58 -17.54 2.70
CA GLY A 50 6.34 -18.01 3.33
C GLY A 50 5.86 -17.14 4.48
N ALA A 51 6.35 -15.90 4.58
CA ALA A 51 5.88 -14.98 5.61
C ALA A 51 4.52 -14.38 5.24
N SER A 52 3.46 -14.87 5.89
CA SER A 52 2.05 -14.51 5.65
C SER A 52 1.36 -13.87 6.85
N ASP A 53 2.05 -13.74 7.97
CA ASP A 53 1.58 -13.12 9.22
C ASP A 53 2.74 -12.45 9.97
N PRO A 54 2.45 -11.56 10.95
CA PRO A 54 3.51 -10.85 11.68
C PRO A 54 4.52 -11.74 12.39
N ALA A 55 4.12 -12.91 12.88
CA ALA A 55 5.01 -13.81 13.60
C ALA A 55 5.98 -14.53 12.64
N SER A 56 5.49 -14.98 11.49
CA SER A 56 6.33 -15.59 10.44
C SER A 56 7.29 -14.56 9.82
N LEU A 57 6.85 -13.32 9.60
CA LEU A 57 7.73 -12.25 9.15
C LEU A 57 8.84 -11.97 10.18
N TRP A 58 8.48 -11.86 11.46
CA TRP A 58 9.46 -11.65 12.52
C TRP A 58 10.50 -12.77 12.59
N ARG A 59 10.07 -14.02 12.41
CA ARG A 59 10.98 -15.16 12.35
C ARG A 59 11.97 -15.05 11.21
N VAL A 60 11.50 -14.77 9.97
CA VAL A 60 12.36 -14.56 8.80
C VAL A 60 13.43 -13.49 9.09
N LEU A 61 13.00 -12.35 9.65
CA LEU A 61 13.89 -11.23 9.95
C LEU A 61 14.87 -11.54 11.08
N SER A 62 14.40 -12.13 12.19
CA SER A 62 15.23 -12.39 13.38
C SER A 62 16.25 -13.52 13.17
N GLU A 63 15.91 -14.48 12.31
CA GLU A 63 16.81 -15.58 11.95
C GLU A 63 17.74 -15.20 10.79
N GLY A 64 17.54 -14.04 10.15
CA GLY A 64 18.33 -13.60 9.00
C GLY A 64 18.16 -14.54 7.80
N GLN A 65 16.96 -15.09 7.62
CA GLN A 65 16.69 -16.04 6.55
C GLN A 65 16.81 -15.33 5.19
N ASP A 66 17.64 -15.87 4.31
CA ASP A 66 17.68 -15.45 2.92
C ASP A 66 16.45 -16.00 2.18
N THR A 67 15.67 -15.10 1.62
CA THR A 67 14.45 -15.43 0.87
C THR A 67 14.59 -15.19 -0.63
N ILE A 68 15.79 -14.90 -1.09
CA ILE A 68 16.11 -14.79 -2.51
C ILE A 68 16.20 -16.19 -3.11
N THR A 69 15.53 -16.38 -4.24
CA THR A 69 15.47 -17.66 -4.95
C THR A 69 15.78 -17.48 -6.43
N GLU A 70 16.06 -18.55 -7.13
CA GLU A 70 16.01 -18.50 -8.60
C GLU A 70 14.61 -18.12 -9.06
N ILE A 71 14.54 -17.44 -10.21
CA ILE A 71 13.26 -17.07 -10.85
C ILE A 71 12.43 -18.31 -11.10
N PRO A 72 11.21 -18.40 -10.55
CA PRO A 72 10.36 -19.58 -10.70
C PRO A 72 9.95 -19.79 -12.16
N ALA A 73 9.88 -21.05 -12.58
CA ALA A 73 9.54 -21.43 -13.96
C ALA A 73 8.12 -21.00 -14.39
N ASP A 74 7.22 -20.78 -13.42
CA ASP A 74 5.87 -20.25 -13.64
C ASP A 74 5.84 -18.73 -13.88
N ARG A 75 6.95 -18.04 -13.73
CA ARG A 75 7.07 -16.62 -14.08
C ARG A 75 7.53 -16.44 -15.53
N TRP A 76 8.71 -16.92 -15.84
CA TRP A 76 9.25 -16.97 -17.20
C TRP A 76 10.43 -17.96 -17.28
N ASP A 77 10.73 -18.42 -18.49
CA ASP A 77 11.93 -19.23 -18.75
C ASP A 77 13.17 -18.33 -18.65
N ILE A 78 13.91 -18.46 -17.55
CA ILE A 78 15.08 -17.62 -17.27
C ILE A 78 16.17 -17.78 -18.33
N GLU A 79 16.35 -18.96 -18.94
CA GLU A 79 17.39 -19.19 -19.95
C GLU A 79 17.17 -18.33 -21.21
N GLN A 80 15.93 -17.93 -21.50
CA GLN A 80 15.63 -16.99 -22.58
C GLN A 80 16.07 -15.57 -22.29
N TYR A 81 16.23 -15.17 -21.02
CA TYR A 81 16.46 -13.78 -20.61
C TYR A 81 17.79 -13.58 -19.87
N PHE A 82 18.50 -14.63 -19.52
CA PHE A 82 19.79 -14.55 -18.82
C PHE A 82 20.98 -14.45 -19.79
N ASP A 83 21.93 -13.60 -19.45
CA ASP A 83 23.30 -13.62 -20.00
C ASP A 83 24.25 -13.04 -18.94
N ALA A 84 25.38 -13.72 -18.72
CA ALA A 84 26.40 -13.24 -17.78
C ALA A 84 27.06 -11.92 -18.23
N ASP A 85 27.05 -11.64 -19.55
CA ASP A 85 27.45 -10.35 -20.07
C ASP A 85 26.30 -9.34 -19.95
N PRO A 86 26.43 -8.36 -19.06
CA PRO A 86 25.38 -7.37 -18.85
C PRO A 86 25.16 -6.43 -20.05
N GLU A 87 26.03 -6.43 -21.05
CA GLU A 87 25.85 -5.63 -22.27
C GLU A 87 24.96 -6.31 -23.30
N THR A 88 24.72 -7.64 -23.19
CA THR A 88 23.88 -8.37 -24.13
C THR A 88 22.48 -7.78 -24.19
N PRO A 89 22.01 -7.27 -25.35
CA PRO A 89 20.69 -6.65 -25.47
C PRO A 89 19.55 -7.59 -25.09
N GLY A 90 18.54 -7.05 -24.36
CA GLY A 90 17.35 -7.81 -23.96
C GLY A 90 17.59 -8.88 -22.89
N LYS A 91 18.76 -8.92 -22.27
CA LYS A 91 19.11 -9.88 -21.23
C LYS A 91 19.35 -9.22 -19.87
N MET A 92 19.15 -10.00 -18.82
CA MET A 92 19.51 -9.68 -17.44
C MET A 92 20.71 -10.54 -17.01
N TYR A 93 21.53 -10.03 -16.08
CA TYR A 93 22.72 -10.74 -15.61
C TYR A 93 22.56 -11.41 -14.24
N THR A 94 21.34 -11.48 -13.73
CA THR A 94 20.98 -12.23 -12.52
C THR A 94 19.87 -13.22 -12.82
N LYS A 95 19.85 -14.34 -12.12
CA LYS A 95 18.79 -15.36 -12.17
C LYS A 95 17.92 -15.34 -10.92
N HIS A 96 18.16 -14.41 -10.01
CA HIS A 96 17.59 -14.42 -8.66
C HIS A 96 16.67 -13.23 -8.42
N GLY A 97 15.74 -13.44 -7.50
CA GLY A 97 14.83 -12.41 -7.01
C GLY A 97 14.02 -12.89 -5.81
N ALA A 98 13.19 -12.01 -5.27
CA ALA A 98 12.31 -12.34 -4.17
C ALA A 98 10.88 -12.54 -4.70
N PHE A 99 10.36 -13.74 -4.62
CA PHE A 99 9.07 -14.12 -5.20
C PHE A 99 8.08 -14.57 -4.15
N LEU A 100 6.81 -14.27 -4.39
CA LEU A 100 5.70 -14.88 -3.67
C LEU A 100 5.22 -16.11 -4.43
N ASP A 101 4.87 -17.15 -3.67
CA ASP A 101 4.18 -18.32 -4.20
C ASP A 101 2.70 -18.02 -4.41
N ASN A 102 2.04 -18.80 -5.27
CA ASN A 102 0.58 -18.81 -5.42
C ASN A 102 -0.05 -17.41 -5.66
N VAL A 103 0.57 -16.59 -6.51
CA VAL A 103 0.08 -15.22 -6.80
C VAL A 103 -1.19 -15.18 -7.66
N ASP A 104 -1.57 -16.30 -8.26
CA ASP A 104 -2.80 -16.49 -9.05
C ASP A 104 -4.01 -16.90 -8.18
N GLY A 105 -3.78 -17.39 -6.95
CA GLY A 105 -4.82 -17.74 -6.00
C GLY A 105 -5.61 -16.49 -5.56
N PHE A 106 -6.96 -16.59 -5.54
CA PHE A 106 -7.84 -15.52 -5.09
C PHE A 106 -9.25 -16.02 -4.83
N ASP A 107 -9.82 -15.73 -3.67
CA ASP A 107 -11.23 -16.03 -3.38
C ASP A 107 -12.15 -14.94 -3.96
N ALA A 108 -12.31 -14.95 -5.28
CA ALA A 108 -13.16 -14.00 -5.98
C ALA A 108 -14.61 -14.02 -5.47
N ARG A 109 -15.12 -15.18 -5.05
CA ARG A 109 -16.48 -15.32 -4.55
C ARG A 109 -16.68 -14.60 -3.23
N PHE A 110 -15.73 -14.69 -2.33
CA PHE A 110 -15.75 -13.95 -1.06
C PHE A 110 -15.87 -12.44 -1.30
N PHE A 111 -15.12 -11.92 -2.27
CA PHE A 111 -15.12 -10.51 -2.62
C PHE A 111 -16.27 -10.09 -3.56
N GLY A 112 -17.18 -11.00 -3.91
CA GLY A 112 -18.29 -10.72 -4.82
C GLY A 112 -17.86 -10.40 -6.26
N ILE A 113 -16.65 -10.84 -6.65
CA ILE A 113 -16.05 -10.59 -7.96
C ILE A 113 -16.37 -11.78 -8.87
N SER A 114 -16.83 -11.50 -10.09
CA SER A 114 -17.09 -12.55 -11.06
C SER A 114 -15.81 -13.24 -11.53
N PRO A 115 -15.83 -14.53 -11.91
CA PRO A 115 -14.66 -15.20 -12.46
C PRO A 115 -14.05 -14.47 -13.66
N ARG A 116 -14.88 -13.92 -14.54
CA ARG A 116 -14.45 -13.13 -15.70
C ARG A 116 -13.70 -11.86 -15.30
N GLU A 117 -14.20 -11.12 -14.31
CA GLU A 117 -13.50 -9.95 -13.79
C GLU A 117 -12.21 -10.36 -13.09
N ALA A 118 -12.24 -11.42 -12.28
CA ALA A 118 -11.08 -11.90 -11.54
C ALA A 118 -9.91 -12.26 -12.44
N THR A 119 -10.15 -12.85 -13.62
CA THR A 119 -9.09 -13.22 -14.57
C THR A 119 -8.40 -12.01 -15.21
N THR A 120 -9.10 -10.89 -15.38
CA THR A 120 -8.51 -9.66 -15.93
C THR A 120 -7.92 -8.73 -14.86
N MET A 121 -8.16 -9.04 -13.58
CA MET A 121 -7.70 -8.23 -12.46
C MET A 121 -6.25 -8.53 -12.13
N ASP A 122 -5.41 -7.48 -12.03
CA ASP A 122 -4.01 -7.59 -11.62
C ASP A 122 -3.90 -8.35 -10.29
N PRO A 123 -3.07 -9.40 -10.19
CA PRO A 123 -2.85 -10.12 -8.94
C PRO A 123 -2.50 -9.22 -7.76
N GLN A 124 -1.87 -8.08 -8.00
CA GLN A 124 -1.60 -7.10 -6.95
C GLN A 124 -2.88 -6.53 -6.34
N GLN A 125 -3.92 -6.27 -7.15
CA GLN A 125 -5.23 -5.84 -6.63
C GLN A 125 -5.92 -6.95 -5.83
N ARG A 126 -5.76 -8.23 -6.25
CA ARG A 126 -6.31 -9.39 -5.55
C ARG A 126 -5.67 -9.55 -4.17
N LEU A 127 -4.34 -9.53 -4.11
CA LEU A 127 -3.59 -9.60 -2.86
C LEU A 127 -3.91 -8.43 -1.91
N LEU A 128 -4.06 -7.21 -2.45
CA LEU A 128 -4.44 -6.06 -1.63
C LEU A 128 -5.80 -6.23 -0.96
N LEU A 129 -6.79 -6.83 -1.64
CA LEU A 129 -8.09 -7.11 -1.04
C LEU A 129 -7.97 -8.09 0.13
N GLU A 130 -7.25 -9.20 -0.05
CA GLU A 130 -7.07 -10.22 0.98
C GLU A 130 -6.27 -9.69 2.17
N VAL A 131 -5.12 -9.06 1.91
CA VAL A 131 -4.24 -8.53 2.95
C VAL A 131 -4.90 -7.37 3.72
N ALA A 132 -5.67 -6.51 3.05
CA ALA A 132 -6.40 -5.44 3.73
C ALA A 132 -7.53 -5.99 4.60
N TRP A 133 -8.24 -7.03 4.15
CA TRP A 133 -9.23 -7.73 4.96
C TRP A 133 -8.60 -8.33 6.21
N GLU A 134 -7.52 -9.08 6.06
CA GLU A 134 -6.77 -9.68 7.18
C GLU A 134 -6.25 -8.64 8.17
N ALA A 135 -5.78 -7.48 7.67
CA ALA A 135 -5.32 -6.39 8.52
C ALA A 135 -6.46 -5.82 9.39
N LEU A 136 -7.67 -5.70 8.83
CA LEU A 136 -8.86 -5.26 9.58
C LEU A 136 -9.33 -6.32 10.57
N GLU A 137 -9.32 -7.60 10.21
CA GLU A 137 -9.61 -8.69 11.14
C GLU A 137 -8.61 -8.72 12.30
N HIS A 138 -7.32 -8.56 12.00
CA HIS A 138 -6.27 -8.49 13.03
C HIS A 138 -6.44 -7.28 13.95
N ALA A 139 -6.95 -6.16 13.44
CA ALA A 139 -7.27 -4.96 14.21
C ALA A 139 -8.56 -5.11 15.05
N GLY A 140 -9.38 -6.13 14.80
CA GLY A 140 -10.73 -6.25 15.35
C GLY A 140 -11.69 -5.20 14.77
N GLU A 141 -11.32 -4.58 13.66
CA GLU A 141 -12.11 -3.53 13.02
C GLU A 141 -13.13 -4.13 12.04
N ARG A 142 -14.38 -3.66 12.13
CA ARG A 142 -15.41 -3.94 11.15
C ARG A 142 -15.80 -2.63 10.48
N PRO A 143 -15.46 -2.42 9.20
CA PRO A 143 -15.97 -1.27 8.47
C PRO A 143 -17.50 -1.32 8.47
N GLU A 144 -18.13 -0.31 9.05
CA GLU A 144 -19.57 -0.15 8.94
C GLU A 144 -19.89 0.23 7.49
N GLN A 145 -20.62 -0.62 6.78
CA GLN A 145 -20.99 -0.39 5.38
C GLN A 145 -21.58 1.02 5.17
N GLY A 146 -20.88 1.82 4.36
CA GLY A 146 -21.31 3.15 3.95
C GLY A 146 -21.12 4.28 4.96
N ARG A 147 -20.44 4.07 6.10
CA ARG A 147 -20.22 5.11 7.13
C ARG A 147 -18.83 5.13 7.76
N SER A 148 -17.94 4.25 7.37
CA SER A 148 -16.59 4.23 7.93
C SER A 148 -15.73 5.33 7.31
N ALA A 149 -15.37 6.34 8.11
CA ALA A 149 -14.37 7.35 7.73
C ALA A 149 -12.96 6.75 7.77
N THR A 150 -12.78 5.60 7.08
CA THR A 150 -11.48 4.94 6.93
C THR A 150 -10.86 5.37 5.62
N GLY A 151 -9.61 5.85 5.68
CA GLY A 151 -8.80 6.22 4.51
C GLY A 151 -8.07 5.00 3.93
N VAL A 152 -7.75 5.04 2.64
CA VAL A 152 -6.98 4.02 1.92
C VAL A 152 -5.82 4.69 1.18
N PHE A 153 -4.60 4.33 1.54
CA PHE A 153 -3.35 4.87 0.99
C PHE A 153 -2.47 3.71 0.56
N VAL A 154 -2.40 3.45 -0.75
CA VAL A 154 -1.71 2.27 -1.30
C VAL A 154 -0.61 2.70 -2.23
N ALA A 155 0.58 2.15 -2.06
CA ALA A 155 1.66 2.29 -3.02
C ALA A 155 1.62 1.17 -4.07
N LEU A 156 1.68 1.55 -5.33
CA LEU A 156 1.71 0.64 -6.47
C LEU A 156 2.38 1.36 -7.64
N SER A 157 3.46 0.78 -8.18
CA SER A 157 4.32 1.43 -9.18
C SER A 157 4.42 0.66 -10.50
N ASN A 158 4.15 -0.65 -10.48
CA ASN A 158 4.30 -1.52 -11.66
C ASN A 158 3.02 -2.28 -11.97
N SER A 159 2.72 -2.45 -13.24
CA SER A 159 1.63 -3.28 -13.75
C SER A 159 2.13 -4.21 -14.84
N ASP A 160 2.86 -5.25 -14.42
CA ASP A 160 3.30 -6.31 -15.33
C ASP A 160 2.08 -7.00 -15.94
N TYR A 161 1.09 -7.30 -15.10
CA TYR A 161 -0.14 -7.95 -15.53
C TYR A 161 -0.94 -7.09 -16.53
N GLY A 162 -0.99 -5.78 -16.32
CA GLY A 162 -1.64 -4.87 -17.26
C GLY A 162 -1.02 -4.92 -18.65
N ARG A 163 0.32 -5.07 -18.74
CA ARG A 163 0.98 -5.25 -20.05
C ARG A 163 0.62 -6.58 -20.70
N LEU A 164 0.55 -7.64 -19.92
CA LEU A 164 0.14 -8.96 -20.42
C LEU A 164 -1.30 -8.95 -20.97
N VAL A 165 -2.25 -8.40 -20.22
CA VAL A 165 -3.66 -8.31 -20.61
C VAL A 165 -3.86 -7.39 -21.82
N MET A 166 -3.24 -6.19 -21.81
CA MET A 166 -3.40 -5.24 -22.91
C MET A 166 -2.62 -5.61 -24.17
N GLY A 167 -1.64 -6.51 -24.05
CA GLY A 167 -0.89 -7.06 -25.19
C GLY A 167 -1.73 -7.97 -26.09
N GLN A 168 -2.82 -8.49 -25.57
CA GLN A 168 -3.76 -9.38 -26.27
C GLN A 168 -5.02 -8.62 -26.69
N GLN A 169 -4.92 -7.81 -27.75
CA GLN A 169 -5.97 -6.86 -28.15
C GLN A 169 -7.35 -7.51 -28.35
N ASP A 170 -7.40 -8.72 -28.83
CA ASP A 170 -8.65 -9.47 -29.07
C ASP A 170 -9.34 -9.91 -27.76
N GLU A 171 -8.63 -9.88 -26.64
CA GLU A 171 -9.13 -10.27 -25.32
C GLU A 171 -9.50 -9.07 -24.45
N ILE A 172 -9.29 -7.84 -24.94
CA ILE A 172 -9.65 -6.63 -24.20
C ILE A 172 -11.17 -6.55 -24.01
N ASP A 173 -11.58 -6.50 -22.75
CA ASP A 173 -12.98 -6.36 -22.38
C ASP A 173 -13.25 -5.19 -21.43
N VAL A 174 -14.48 -5.07 -20.95
CA VAL A 174 -14.91 -4.00 -20.03
C VAL A 174 -14.14 -4.02 -18.70
N TYR A 175 -13.60 -5.16 -18.27
CA TYR A 175 -12.86 -5.30 -17.02
C TYR A 175 -11.36 -5.06 -17.17
N SER A 176 -10.81 -5.11 -18.39
CA SER A 176 -9.38 -4.98 -18.63
C SER A 176 -8.81 -3.65 -18.10
N SER A 177 -9.54 -2.56 -18.27
CA SER A 177 -9.16 -1.25 -17.76
C SER A 177 -9.22 -1.20 -16.22
N THR A 178 -10.32 -1.66 -15.62
CA THR A 178 -10.49 -1.65 -14.15
C THR A 178 -9.58 -2.66 -13.45
N GLY A 179 -9.23 -3.74 -14.13
CA GLY A 179 -8.28 -4.72 -13.64
C GLY A 179 -6.84 -4.24 -13.61
N SER A 180 -6.45 -3.30 -14.50
CA SER A 180 -5.06 -2.90 -14.69
C SER A 180 -4.72 -1.50 -14.19
N ASN A 181 -5.69 -0.59 -14.03
CA ASN A 181 -5.44 0.77 -13.59
C ASN A 181 -5.08 0.86 -12.10
N PHE A 182 -4.01 1.56 -11.78
CA PHE A 182 -3.53 1.73 -10.41
C PHE A 182 -4.56 2.40 -9.50
N SER A 183 -5.22 3.46 -9.96
CA SER A 183 -6.23 4.18 -9.19
C SER A 183 -7.38 3.28 -8.71
N VAL A 184 -7.68 2.23 -9.45
CA VAL A 184 -8.73 1.28 -9.12
C VAL A 184 -8.36 0.41 -7.91
N ALA A 185 -7.08 0.16 -7.66
CA ALA A 185 -6.65 -0.66 -6.53
C ALA A 185 -7.16 -0.10 -5.18
N ALA A 186 -6.95 1.19 -4.91
CA ALA A 186 -7.48 1.84 -3.71
C ALA A 186 -9.01 2.00 -3.75
N GLY A 187 -9.56 2.36 -4.91
CA GLY A 187 -11.00 2.49 -5.12
C GLY A 187 -11.77 1.19 -4.90
N ARG A 188 -11.21 0.06 -5.33
CA ARG A 188 -11.80 -1.27 -5.12
C ARG A 188 -11.84 -1.67 -3.64
N LEU A 189 -10.77 -1.38 -2.89
CA LEU A 189 -10.76 -1.56 -1.44
C LEU A 189 -11.86 -0.72 -0.78
N SER A 190 -11.93 0.56 -1.12
CA SER A 190 -12.95 1.46 -0.57
C SER A 190 -14.36 1.00 -0.91
N TYR A 191 -14.57 0.56 -2.15
CA TYR A 191 -15.88 0.07 -2.60
C TYR A 191 -16.30 -1.21 -1.87
N PHE A 192 -15.43 -2.22 -1.84
CA PHE A 192 -15.73 -3.50 -1.21
C PHE A 192 -15.98 -3.36 0.29
N LEU A 193 -15.14 -2.56 0.97
CA LEU A 193 -15.21 -2.37 2.41
C LEU A 193 -16.22 -1.28 2.84
N GLY A 194 -16.84 -0.57 1.90
CA GLY A 194 -17.79 0.51 2.20
C GLY A 194 -17.15 1.71 2.88
N LEU A 195 -15.90 2.07 2.49
CA LEU A 195 -15.12 3.13 3.11
C LEU A 195 -15.43 4.49 2.46
N SER A 196 -15.45 5.56 3.25
CA SER A 196 -15.77 6.92 2.82
C SER A 196 -14.67 7.95 3.09
N GLY A 197 -13.52 7.53 3.64
CA GLY A 197 -12.34 8.38 3.81
C GLY A 197 -11.59 8.62 2.50
N PRO A 198 -10.49 9.40 2.53
CA PRO A 198 -9.61 9.58 1.38
C PRO A 198 -9.12 8.24 0.82
N SER A 199 -9.11 8.11 -0.51
CA SER A 199 -8.74 6.87 -1.20
C SER A 199 -7.81 7.18 -2.36
N MET A 200 -6.57 6.73 -2.29
CA MET A 200 -5.57 7.05 -3.31
C MET A 200 -4.50 6.00 -3.47
N VAL A 201 -3.95 5.94 -4.67
CA VAL A 201 -2.72 5.22 -4.98
C VAL A 201 -1.58 6.21 -5.11
N VAL A 202 -0.43 5.84 -4.58
CA VAL A 202 0.81 6.64 -4.59
C VAL A 202 1.87 5.89 -5.37
N ASP A 203 2.51 6.59 -6.28
CA ASP A 203 3.72 6.10 -6.93
C ASP A 203 4.90 7.06 -6.64
N SER A 204 5.84 6.57 -5.87
CA SER A 204 7.15 7.18 -5.65
C SER A 204 8.24 6.10 -5.68
N ALA A 205 8.05 5.11 -6.54
CA ALA A 205 8.91 3.95 -6.71
C ALA A 205 9.20 3.24 -5.37
N CYS A 206 10.47 2.96 -5.06
CA CYS A 206 10.89 2.22 -3.87
C CYS A 206 10.43 2.82 -2.53
N SER A 207 10.13 4.10 -2.47
CA SER A 207 9.67 4.79 -1.26
C SER A 207 8.14 4.76 -1.08
N GLY A 208 7.40 4.23 -2.04
CA GLY A 208 5.95 4.35 -2.13
C GLY A 208 5.21 3.95 -0.86
N SER A 209 5.52 2.80 -0.26
CA SER A 209 4.83 2.33 0.94
C SER A 209 5.07 3.25 2.16
N LEU A 210 6.28 3.81 2.31
CA LEU A 210 6.57 4.78 3.38
C LEU A 210 5.86 6.11 3.14
N VAL A 211 5.74 6.54 1.88
CA VAL A 211 4.94 7.73 1.51
C VAL A 211 3.46 7.49 1.80
N ALA A 212 2.93 6.30 1.50
CA ALA A 212 1.55 5.94 1.84
C ALA A 212 1.30 6.01 3.35
N VAL A 213 2.21 5.48 4.18
CA VAL A 213 2.16 5.61 5.65
C VAL A 213 2.20 7.07 6.09
N HIS A 214 3.08 7.89 5.50
CA HIS A 214 3.18 9.32 5.80
C HIS A 214 1.86 10.04 5.53
N LEU A 215 1.26 9.83 4.34
CA LEU A 215 -0.02 10.44 3.96
C LEU A 215 -1.16 9.99 4.87
N ALA A 216 -1.21 8.69 5.22
CA ALA A 216 -2.16 8.17 6.18
C ALA A 216 -2.05 8.87 7.54
N CYS A 217 -0.82 9.04 8.06
CA CYS A 217 -0.58 9.76 9.30
C CYS A 217 -1.02 11.23 9.21
N GLN A 218 -0.77 11.89 8.09
CA GLN A 218 -1.24 13.28 7.88
C GLN A 218 -2.76 13.36 7.86
N SER A 219 -3.43 12.46 7.14
CA SER A 219 -4.89 12.41 7.05
C SER A 219 -5.55 12.15 8.41
N LEU A 220 -4.99 11.24 9.22
CA LEU A 220 -5.44 10.99 10.59
C LEU A 220 -5.29 12.23 11.48
N ARG A 221 -4.16 12.93 11.43
CA ARG A 221 -3.90 14.17 12.20
C ARG A 221 -4.77 15.34 11.75
N ALA A 222 -5.08 15.41 10.45
CA ALA A 222 -6.00 16.40 9.91
C ALA A 222 -7.49 16.11 10.23
N GLY A 223 -7.79 14.91 10.76
CA GLY A 223 -9.16 14.49 11.06
C GLY A 223 -9.99 14.12 9.82
N GLU A 224 -9.34 13.90 8.67
CA GLU A 224 -10.02 13.48 7.43
C GLU A 224 -10.49 12.03 7.50
N CYS A 225 -9.81 11.21 8.31
CA CYS A 225 -10.22 9.84 8.63
C CYS A 225 -9.89 9.50 10.09
N ARG A 226 -10.54 8.45 10.62
CA ARG A 226 -10.33 7.94 11.98
C ARG A 226 -9.47 6.69 12.01
N VAL A 227 -9.51 5.93 10.94
CA VAL A 227 -8.69 4.74 10.67
C VAL A 227 -8.11 4.91 9.28
N ALA A 228 -6.92 4.41 9.04
CA ALA A 228 -6.31 4.40 7.72
C ALA A 228 -5.69 3.04 7.42
N LEU A 229 -5.99 2.50 6.25
CA LEU A 229 -5.24 1.41 5.64
C LEU A 229 -4.09 2.03 4.86
N ALA A 230 -2.85 1.68 5.22
CA ALA A 230 -1.65 2.15 4.55
C ALA A 230 -0.75 0.97 4.21
N GLY A 231 -0.31 0.88 2.97
CA GLY A 231 0.53 -0.23 2.55
C GLY A 231 1.07 -0.07 1.13
N GLY A 232 1.65 -1.13 0.63
CA GLY A 232 2.12 -1.20 -0.76
C GLY A 232 2.18 -2.63 -1.25
N VAL A 233 2.17 -2.79 -2.55
CA VAL A 233 2.27 -4.07 -3.22
C VAL A 233 3.20 -3.95 -4.42
N ASN A 234 4.02 -4.99 -4.62
CA ASN A 234 4.79 -5.17 -5.84
C ASN A 234 4.96 -6.65 -6.14
N LEU A 235 4.55 -7.06 -7.32
CA LEU A 235 4.80 -8.40 -7.86
C LEU A 235 5.70 -8.31 -9.08
N ILE A 236 6.56 -9.30 -9.22
CA ILE A 236 7.44 -9.48 -10.37
C ILE A 236 6.84 -10.62 -11.19
N LEU A 237 6.15 -10.27 -12.28
CA LEU A 237 5.42 -11.22 -13.12
C LEU A 237 6.07 -11.40 -14.50
N THR A 238 6.88 -10.42 -14.93
CA THR A 238 7.51 -10.40 -16.24
C THR A 238 8.97 -9.91 -16.16
N PRO A 239 9.83 -10.25 -17.13
CA PRO A 239 11.27 -9.99 -17.06
C PRO A 239 11.70 -8.54 -17.32
N GLU A 240 10.82 -7.69 -17.89
CA GLU A 240 11.23 -6.39 -18.46
C GLU A 240 11.86 -5.46 -17.43
N ILE A 241 11.31 -5.41 -16.22
CA ILE A 241 11.85 -4.56 -15.15
C ILE A 241 13.24 -5.05 -14.72
N ASN A 242 13.41 -6.37 -14.58
CA ASN A 242 14.69 -6.95 -14.22
C ASN A 242 15.75 -6.75 -15.32
N ILE A 243 15.34 -6.83 -16.59
CA ILE A 243 16.21 -6.50 -17.73
C ILE A 243 16.61 -5.01 -17.65
N ASN A 244 15.66 -4.11 -17.43
CA ASN A 244 15.92 -2.68 -17.31
C ASN A 244 16.89 -2.37 -16.16
N PHE A 245 16.67 -2.93 -14.97
CA PHE A 245 17.55 -2.75 -13.82
C PHE A 245 18.94 -3.37 -14.03
N SER A 246 19.02 -4.49 -14.75
CA SER A 246 20.30 -5.06 -15.16
C SER A 246 21.07 -4.12 -16.09
N LYS A 247 20.41 -3.47 -17.06
CA LYS A 247 21.05 -2.46 -17.93
C LYS A 247 21.49 -1.23 -17.14
N ALA A 248 20.74 -0.84 -16.12
CA ALA A 248 21.11 0.25 -15.21
C ALA A 248 22.19 -0.13 -14.17
N ARG A 249 22.65 -1.40 -14.14
CA ARG A 249 23.63 -1.94 -13.16
C ARG A 249 23.11 -1.83 -11.71
N MET A 250 21.83 -1.98 -11.52
CA MET A 250 21.14 -1.86 -10.23
C MET A 250 20.83 -3.21 -9.56
N MET A 251 21.10 -4.33 -10.24
CA MET A 251 20.85 -5.67 -9.71
C MET A 251 22.13 -6.25 -9.08
N ALA A 252 21.96 -7.04 -8.01
CA ALA A 252 23.01 -7.93 -7.53
C ALA A 252 23.21 -9.07 -8.54
N LYS A 253 24.40 -9.68 -8.55
CA LYS A 253 24.70 -10.81 -9.44
C LYS A 253 24.30 -12.14 -8.83
N ASP A 254 24.22 -12.20 -7.52
CA ASP A 254 23.97 -13.32 -6.62
C ASP A 254 22.80 -13.01 -5.67
#